data_cf9ab5b5d504ecfbc6a92c76829bf4bf
#
_entry.id   cf9ab5b5d504ecfbc6a92c76829bf4bf
#
_cell.length_a   1.000
_cell.length_b   1.000
_cell.length_c   1.000
_cell.angle_alpha   90.00
_cell.angle_beta   90.00
_cell.angle_gamma   90.00
#
_symmetry.space_group_name_H-M   'P 1'
#
loop_
_entity.id
_entity.type
_entity.pdbx_description
1 polymer ?
#
loop_
_entity_poly.entity_id
_entity_poly.type
_entity_poly.pdbx_seq_one_letter_code
_entity_poly.pdbx_strand_id
1 'polypeptide(L)'
;SGSECRFQFDESITQRSKYCAVGSDVFKTPSNPVEVLNSNLRGEEQGAKFVIVTNKVFRDAANNLKNYRENQAPVAISTYVADVEQIYNEFSGGVIDPTAVRDYLKYAFDNWTIKPQYVLFFGKGTYDYKNIEKYGDNFVVTWQTEESLALLNSYTTDDFFGRVSGSDNTVDLALGRITCANPGEANLMVNKIIDYELNQERGDWRNLITLVSDDGIGKQGRYEGDLHTAPSENLMNVYFPKSFNFNKIYSAAY
;
A
#
# COMPACT_ATOMS: atom_id res chain seq x y z
N SER A 1 48.77 -16.53 -16.96
CA SER A 1 49.45 -15.43 -16.26
C SER A 1 48.48 -14.27 -16.12
N GLY A 2 47.82 -14.21 -14.97
CA GLY A 2 46.96 -13.07 -14.61
C GLY A 2 47.85 -11.89 -14.26
N SER A 3 47.64 -10.73 -14.89
CA SER A 3 48.22 -9.46 -14.49
C SER A 3 47.53 -9.00 -13.21
N GLU A 4 48.29 -8.96 -12.09
CA GLU A 4 47.84 -8.29 -10.88
C GLU A 4 47.84 -6.77 -11.10
N CYS A 5 46.67 -6.13 -10.87
CA CYS A 5 46.59 -4.68 -10.75
C CYS A 5 46.71 -4.30 -9.27
N ARG A 6 47.70 -3.50 -8.91
CA ARG A 6 47.88 -3.00 -7.58
C ARG A 6 47.52 -1.52 -7.51
N PHE A 7 46.62 -1.15 -6.59
CA PHE A 7 46.27 0.24 -6.31
C PHE A 7 46.88 0.62 -4.95
N GLN A 8 47.48 1.80 -4.87
CA GLN A 8 47.96 2.38 -3.63
C GLN A 8 47.50 3.84 -3.60
N PHE A 9 46.89 4.26 -2.51
CA PHE A 9 46.54 5.65 -2.26
C PHE A 9 46.67 5.93 -0.75
N ASP A 10 46.96 7.18 -0.44
CA ASP A 10 47.03 7.68 0.93
C ASP A 10 45.92 8.70 1.13
N GLU A 11 45.16 8.56 2.23
CA GLU A 11 44.08 9.48 2.59
C GLU A 11 44.09 9.72 4.10
N SER A 12 43.97 10.99 4.49
CA SER A 12 43.79 11.36 5.90
C SER A 12 42.35 11.08 6.30
N ILE A 13 42.09 10.01 7.05
CA ILE A 13 40.75 9.60 7.46
C ILE A 13 40.27 10.47 8.61
N THR A 14 39.39 11.41 8.33
CA THR A 14 38.72 12.25 9.33
C THR A 14 37.27 11.76 9.62
N GLN A 15 36.77 10.89 8.79
CA GLN A 15 35.44 10.28 8.90
C GLN A 15 35.41 8.89 8.23
N ARG A 16 34.37 8.10 8.50
CA ARG A 16 34.20 6.78 7.87
C ARG A 16 34.08 6.92 6.36
N SER A 17 35.02 6.39 5.61
CA SER A 17 35.04 6.36 4.14
C SER A 17 34.81 4.95 3.62
N LYS A 18 34.14 4.85 2.48
CA LYS A 18 33.98 3.59 1.72
C LYS A 18 34.75 3.71 0.43
N TYR A 19 35.56 2.70 0.14
CA TYR A 19 36.37 2.64 -1.09
C TYR A 19 35.85 1.50 -1.97
N CYS A 20 35.85 1.73 -3.29
CA CYS A 20 35.55 0.73 -4.30
C CYS A 20 36.63 0.75 -5.36
N ALA A 21 37.32 -0.37 -5.59
CA ALA A 21 38.27 -0.54 -6.67
C ALA A 21 37.60 -1.33 -7.80
N VAL A 22 37.65 -0.79 -9.02
CA VAL A 22 36.99 -1.40 -10.20
C VAL A 22 38.01 -1.46 -11.32
N GLY A 23 38.21 -2.65 -11.90
CA GLY A 23 39.03 -2.84 -13.10
C GLY A 23 38.29 -2.32 -14.36
N SER A 24 39.04 -1.90 -15.36
CA SER A 24 38.48 -1.37 -16.60
C SER A 24 37.62 -2.37 -17.40
N ASP A 25 37.85 -3.66 -17.19
CA ASP A 25 37.13 -4.77 -17.81
C ASP A 25 35.79 -5.09 -17.18
N VAL A 26 35.51 -4.54 -15.99
CA VAL A 26 34.24 -4.72 -15.27
C VAL A 26 33.36 -3.48 -15.26
N PHE A 27 33.74 -2.41 -15.97
CA PHE A 27 32.87 -1.27 -16.17
C PHE A 27 31.62 -1.68 -16.95
N LYS A 28 30.48 -1.54 -16.33
CA LYS A 28 29.21 -1.75 -17.03
C LYS A 28 28.84 -0.48 -17.79
N THR A 29 28.60 -0.64 -19.09
CA THR A 29 28.03 0.42 -19.91
C THR A 29 26.49 0.33 -19.78
N PRO A 30 25.81 1.41 -19.42
CA PRO A 30 24.35 1.42 -19.44
C PRO A 30 23.84 1.04 -20.85
N SER A 31 22.93 0.06 -20.91
CA SER A 31 22.23 -0.26 -22.15
C SER A 31 20.91 0.47 -22.20
N ASN A 32 20.58 1.04 -23.36
CA ASN A 32 19.29 1.68 -23.62
C ASN A 32 18.91 2.76 -22.58
N PRO A 33 19.68 3.85 -22.48
CA PRO A 33 19.28 4.97 -21.64
C PRO A 33 17.94 5.52 -22.14
N VAL A 34 17.00 5.72 -21.21
CA VAL A 34 15.69 6.31 -21.50
C VAL A 34 15.60 7.63 -20.75
N GLU A 35 15.13 8.68 -21.43
CA GLU A 35 14.85 9.95 -20.78
C GLU A 35 13.71 9.77 -19.76
N VAL A 36 13.95 10.20 -18.54
CA VAL A 36 12.93 10.28 -17.48
C VAL A 36 12.49 11.74 -17.37
N LEU A 37 11.22 12.01 -17.67
CA LEU A 37 10.66 13.34 -17.51
C LEU A 37 10.69 13.73 -16.04
N ASN A 38 11.12 14.94 -15.77
CA ASN A 38 11.12 15.48 -14.40
C ASN A 38 9.70 15.55 -13.87
N SER A 39 9.52 15.03 -12.68
CA SER A 39 8.35 15.26 -11.85
C SER A 39 8.64 16.39 -10.84
N ASN A 40 7.64 16.83 -10.13
CA ASN A 40 7.78 17.89 -9.12
C ASN A 40 6.84 17.63 -7.93
N LEU A 41 6.91 16.42 -7.38
CA LEU A 41 6.09 16.05 -6.21
C LEU A 41 6.47 16.85 -4.97
N ARG A 42 7.75 17.24 -4.86
CA ARG A 42 8.25 18.10 -3.77
C ARG A 42 7.86 19.56 -3.93
N GLY A 43 7.46 19.99 -5.12
CA GLY A 43 6.96 21.34 -5.37
C GLY A 43 5.44 21.48 -5.22
N GLU A 44 4.73 20.39 -4.88
CA GLU A 44 3.32 20.47 -4.56
C GLU A 44 3.14 21.09 -3.16
N GLU A 45 2.52 22.25 -3.10
CA GLU A 45 2.31 23.01 -1.86
C GLU A 45 0.85 22.98 -1.38
N GLN A 46 -0.09 22.89 -2.31
CA GLN A 46 -1.52 22.92 -2.00
C GLN A 46 -1.96 21.63 -1.29
N GLY A 47 -1.64 20.50 -1.89
CA GLY A 47 -1.99 19.17 -1.39
C GLY A 47 -3.48 18.83 -1.47
N ALA A 48 -3.85 17.74 -0.82
CA ALA A 48 -5.22 17.24 -0.78
C ALA A 48 -5.45 16.33 0.43
N LYS A 49 -6.70 16.21 0.87
CA LYS A 49 -7.08 15.31 1.98
C LYS A 49 -7.01 13.84 1.59
N PHE A 50 -7.26 13.52 0.33
CA PHE A 50 -7.24 12.16 -0.20
C PHE A 50 -6.14 12.04 -1.25
N VAL A 51 -5.21 11.12 -1.04
CA VAL A 51 -4.11 10.82 -1.94
C VAL A 51 -4.33 9.45 -2.56
N ILE A 52 -4.32 9.38 -3.89
CA ILE A 52 -4.36 8.12 -4.63
C ILE A 52 -2.96 7.87 -5.18
N VAL A 53 -2.25 6.89 -4.63
CA VAL A 53 -0.96 6.43 -5.16
C VAL A 53 -1.22 5.32 -6.16
N THR A 54 -0.85 5.53 -7.41
CA THR A 54 -1.17 4.59 -8.50
C THR A 54 -0.04 4.46 -9.51
N ASN A 55 -0.09 3.41 -10.31
CA ASN A 55 0.75 3.27 -11.50
C ASN A 55 0.07 3.94 -12.70
N LYS A 56 0.86 4.42 -13.66
CA LYS A 56 0.38 5.04 -14.90
C LYS A 56 -0.68 4.22 -15.65
N VAL A 57 -0.63 2.89 -15.54
CA VAL A 57 -1.59 1.97 -16.18
C VAL A 57 -3.03 2.19 -15.67
N PHE A 58 -3.19 2.64 -14.43
CA PHE A 58 -4.50 2.88 -13.82
C PHE A 58 -4.87 4.35 -13.68
N ARG A 59 -4.08 5.24 -14.29
CA ARG A 59 -4.24 6.71 -14.14
C ARG A 59 -5.64 7.20 -14.50
N ASP A 60 -6.23 6.66 -15.57
CA ASP A 60 -7.56 7.07 -16.01
C ASP A 60 -8.63 6.70 -14.99
N ALA A 61 -8.60 5.48 -14.47
CA ALA A 61 -9.51 5.03 -13.43
C ALA A 61 -9.32 5.83 -12.11
N ALA A 62 -8.07 6.12 -11.74
CA ALA A 62 -7.76 6.95 -10.59
C ALA A 62 -8.28 8.40 -10.76
N ASN A 63 -8.15 8.98 -11.94
CA ASN A 63 -8.70 10.30 -12.24
C ASN A 63 -10.24 10.31 -12.27
N ASN A 64 -10.88 9.24 -12.72
CA ASN A 64 -12.33 9.09 -12.61
C ASN A 64 -12.78 9.08 -11.16
N LEU A 65 -12.09 8.33 -10.29
CA LEU A 65 -12.38 8.33 -8.86
C LEU A 65 -12.12 9.70 -8.23
N LYS A 66 -11.02 10.38 -8.59
CA LYS A 66 -10.74 11.75 -8.17
C LYS A 66 -11.89 12.68 -8.54
N ASN A 67 -12.27 12.69 -9.81
CA ASN A 67 -13.37 13.57 -10.29
C ASN A 67 -14.68 13.29 -9.55
N TYR A 68 -14.99 12.03 -9.31
CA TYR A 68 -16.15 11.66 -8.51
C TYR A 68 -16.04 12.21 -7.07
N ARG A 69 -14.92 12.01 -6.39
CA ARG A 69 -14.70 12.45 -5.01
C ARG A 69 -14.79 13.97 -4.84
N GLU A 70 -14.29 14.70 -5.81
CA GLU A 70 -14.27 16.17 -5.75
C GLU A 70 -15.61 16.81 -6.12
N ASN A 71 -16.37 16.22 -7.07
CA ASN A 71 -17.47 16.91 -7.71
C ASN A 71 -18.83 16.23 -7.59
N GLN A 72 -18.90 14.94 -7.29
CA GLN A 72 -20.14 14.15 -7.39
C GLN A 72 -20.48 13.38 -6.11
N ALA A 73 -19.50 13.10 -5.27
CA ALA A 73 -19.71 12.36 -4.03
C ALA A 73 -20.59 13.16 -3.04
N PRO A 74 -21.36 12.48 -2.18
CA PRO A 74 -22.20 13.15 -1.17
C PRO A 74 -21.41 14.11 -0.26
N VAL A 75 -20.13 13.82 -0.05
CA VAL A 75 -19.18 14.71 0.65
C VAL A 75 -17.97 14.89 -0.25
N ALA A 76 -17.77 16.12 -0.71
CA ALA A 76 -16.62 16.44 -1.56
C ALA A 76 -15.30 16.36 -0.77
N ILE A 77 -14.31 15.70 -1.34
CA ILE A 77 -12.98 15.56 -0.75
C ILE A 77 -11.94 15.93 -1.80
N SER A 78 -11.09 16.91 -1.49
CA SER A 78 -9.94 17.23 -2.35
C SER A 78 -9.04 16.01 -2.54
N THR A 79 -8.68 15.72 -3.80
CA THR A 79 -7.99 14.48 -4.15
C THR A 79 -6.76 14.76 -5.01
N TYR A 80 -5.63 14.16 -4.67
CA TYR A 80 -4.40 14.19 -5.43
C TYR A 80 -4.05 12.79 -5.96
N VAL A 81 -3.72 12.69 -7.25
CA VAL A 81 -3.30 11.42 -7.87
C VAL A 81 -1.79 11.47 -8.08
N ALA A 82 -1.06 10.64 -7.35
CA ALA A 82 0.39 10.52 -7.41
C ALA A 82 0.78 9.27 -8.22
N ASP A 83 1.67 9.44 -9.18
CA ASP A 83 2.26 8.34 -9.93
C ASP A 83 3.40 7.71 -9.11
N VAL A 84 3.32 6.42 -8.88
CA VAL A 84 4.31 5.70 -8.06
C VAL A 84 5.71 5.71 -8.68
N GLU A 85 5.83 5.73 -10.01
CA GLU A 85 7.14 5.83 -10.69
C GLU A 85 7.79 7.20 -10.41
N GLN A 86 6.99 8.28 -10.38
CA GLN A 86 7.48 9.60 -9.98
C GLN A 86 7.93 9.65 -8.53
N ILE A 87 7.19 8.96 -7.65
CA ILE A 87 7.59 8.82 -6.25
C ILE A 87 8.95 8.12 -6.14
N TYR A 88 9.17 7.02 -6.86
CA TYR A 88 10.47 6.35 -6.85
C TYR A 88 11.58 7.26 -7.40
N ASN A 89 11.32 8.01 -8.46
CA ASN A 89 12.31 8.91 -9.04
C ASN A 89 12.76 10.00 -8.06
N GLU A 90 11.83 10.61 -7.31
CA GLU A 90 12.15 11.72 -6.41
C GLU A 90 12.60 11.29 -5.01
N PHE A 91 12.14 10.14 -4.52
CA PHE A 91 12.37 9.72 -3.13
C PHE A 91 13.33 8.53 -2.97
N SER A 92 13.63 7.78 -4.06
CA SER A 92 14.59 6.67 -4.02
C SER A 92 15.52 6.59 -5.25
N GLY A 93 15.60 7.67 -6.05
CA GLY A 93 16.49 7.71 -7.22
C GLY A 93 16.11 6.69 -8.30
N GLY A 94 14.82 6.39 -8.47
CA GLY A 94 14.28 5.45 -9.46
C GLY A 94 14.29 3.98 -9.03
N VAL A 95 14.71 3.69 -7.81
CA VAL A 95 14.68 2.32 -7.26
C VAL A 95 13.29 2.04 -6.67
N ILE A 96 12.72 0.88 -7.01
CA ILE A 96 11.47 0.43 -6.38
C ILE A 96 11.75 0.14 -4.91
N ASP A 97 11.24 1.00 -4.04
CA ASP A 97 11.48 0.97 -2.59
C ASP A 97 10.21 1.36 -1.83
N PRO A 98 9.70 0.52 -0.93
CA PRO A 98 8.57 0.88 -0.07
C PRO A 98 8.82 2.16 0.75
N THR A 99 10.06 2.40 1.17
CA THR A 99 10.39 3.59 1.96
C THR A 99 10.16 4.88 1.18
N ALA A 100 10.35 4.87 -0.14
CA ALA A 100 10.07 6.02 -1.00
C ALA A 100 8.60 6.46 -0.93
N VAL A 101 7.68 5.49 -0.90
CA VAL A 101 6.24 5.77 -0.80
C VAL A 101 5.89 6.35 0.57
N ARG A 102 6.43 5.78 1.65
CA ARG A 102 6.26 6.33 3.00
C ARG A 102 6.85 7.74 3.09
N ASP A 103 8.06 7.95 2.60
CA ASP A 103 8.76 9.23 2.67
C ASP A 103 8.04 10.32 1.85
N TYR A 104 7.44 9.95 0.72
CA TYR A 104 6.54 10.85 -0.01
C TYR A 104 5.31 11.23 0.81
N LEU A 105 4.62 10.27 1.42
CA LEU A 105 3.44 10.54 2.25
C LEU A 105 3.80 11.36 3.48
N LYS A 106 4.96 11.09 4.10
CA LYS A 106 5.49 11.90 5.17
C LYS A 106 5.79 13.33 4.72
N TYR A 107 6.43 13.50 3.56
CA TYR A 107 6.68 14.81 2.98
C TYR A 107 5.38 15.58 2.76
N ALA A 108 4.36 14.93 2.19
CA ALA A 108 3.05 15.51 1.97
C ALA A 108 2.39 15.91 3.31
N PHE A 109 2.45 15.04 4.32
CA PHE A 109 1.90 15.29 5.64
C PHE A 109 2.59 16.47 6.35
N ASP A 110 3.89 16.61 6.20
CA ASP A 110 4.67 17.67 6.86
C ASP A 110 4.54 19.03 6.14
N ASN A 111 4.49 19.04 4.80
CA ASN A 111 4.71 20.25 4.00
C ASN A 111 3.46 20.78 3.28
N TRP A 112 2.47 19.95 3.00
CA TRP A 112 1.27 20.42 2.29
C TRP A 112 0.38 21.31 3.16
N THR A 113 -0.21 22.32 2.54
CA THR A 113 -1.22 23.18 3.18
C THR A 113 -2.46 22.37 3.57
N ILE A 114 -2.95 21.52 2.65
CA ILE A 114 -4.02 20.57 2.92
C ILE A 114 -3.36 19.21 3.13
N LYS A 115 -3.21 18.82 4.39
CA LYS A 115 -2.57 17.59 4.77
C LYS A 115 -3.40 16.35 4.38
N PRO A 116 -2.77 15.27 3.93
CA PRO A 116 -3.47 14.02 3.66
C PRO A 116 -4.09 13.44 4.94
N GLN A 117 -5.26 12.89 4.82
CA GLN A 117 -5.98 12.14 5.86
C GLN A 117 -6.26 10.70 5.40
N TYR A 118 -6.47 10.53 4.09
CA TYR A 118 -6.81 9.26 3.46
C TYR A 118 -5.83 8.95 2.35
N VAL A 119 -5.40 7.71 2.24
CA VAL A 119 -4.53 7.23 1.16
C VAL A 119 -5.11 5.96 0.56
N LEU A 120 -5.19 5.92 -0.76
CA LEU A 120 -5.57 4.75 -1.52
C LEU A 120 -4.37 4.28 -2.35
N PHE A 121 -3.90 3.07 -2.11
CA PHE A 121 -2.97 2.38 -2.99
C PHE A 121 -3.77 1.70 -4.11
N PHE A 122 -3.66 2.23 -5.31
CA PHE A 122 -4.48 1.79 -6.42
C PHE A 122 -3.66 0.95 -7.40
N GLY A 123 -3.69 -0.34 -7.21
CA GLY A 123 -2.94 -1.38 -7.90
C GLY A 123 -2.47 -2.48 -6.94
N LYS A 124 -2.40 -3.73 -7.44
CA LYS A 124 -1.83 -4.82 -6.67
C LYS A 124 -0.33 -4.62 -6.47
N GLY A 125 0.18 -5.15 -5.37
CA GLY A 125 1.60 -5.24 -5.07
C GLY A 125 2.00 -6.65 -4.69
N THR A 126 3.29 -6.92 -4.67
CA THR A 126 3.90 -8.15 -4.21
C THR A 126 5.21 -7.83 -3.48
N TYR A 127 5.62 -8.69 -2.56
CA TYR A 127 6.92 -8.59 -1.90
C TYR A 127 8.10 -8.88 -2.84
N ASP A 128 7.83 -9.56 -3.96
CA ASP A 128 8.83 -9.85 -4.99
C ASP A 128 9.02 -8.63 -5.91
N TYR A 129 9.66 -7.58 -5.42
CA TYR A 129 9.85 -6.32 -6.15
C TYR A 129 10.61 -6.46 -7.45
N LYS A 130 11.45 -7.49 -7.57
CA LYS A 130 12.27 -7.76 -8.74
C LYS A 130 11.65 -8.80 -9.66
N ASN A 131 10.46 -9.31 -9.31
CA ASN A 131 9.76 -10.38 -10.03
C ASN A 131 10.64 -11.62 -10.29
N ILE A 132 11.45 -12.01 -9.29
CA ILE A 132 12.35 -13.17 -9.36
C ILE A 132 11.54 -14.45 -9.39
N GLU A 133 10.54 -14.54 -8.52
CA GLU A 133 9.62 -15.67 -8.39
C GLU A 133 8.47 -15.64 -9.41
N LYS A 134 8.40 -14.60 -10.25
CA LYS A 134 7.39 -14.42 -11.30
C LYS A 134 5.94 -14.40 -10.79
N TYR A 135 5.71 -13.81 -9.63
CA TYR A 135 4.35 -13.61 -9.09
C TYR A 135 3.54 -12.55 -9.84
N GLY A 136 4.10 -11.97 -10.89
CA GLY A 136 3.46 -10.98 -11.75
C GLY A 136 3.77 -9.54 -11.38
N ASP A 137 3.00 -8.63 -11.97
CA ASP A 137 3.30 -7.21 -11.89
C ASP A 137 3.14 -6.65 -10.49
N ASN A 138 4.08 -5.77 -10.14
CA ASN A 138 4.08 -4.99 -8.91
C ASN A 138 3.75 -3.53 -9.27
N PHE A 139 2.46 -3.20 -9.30
CA PHE A 139 2.02 -1.86 -9.70
C PHE A 139 2.23 -0.81 -8.61
N VAL A 140 1.91 -1.15 -7.37
CA VAL A 140 2.16 -0.34 -6.20
C VAL A 140 2.68 -1.25 -5.09
N VAL A 141 3.94 -1.06 -4.69
CA VAL A 141 4.60 -1.95 -3.73
C VAL A 141 3.83 -2.13 -2.44
N THR A 142 4.02 -3.29 -1.82
CA THR A 142 3.62 -3.56 -0.45
C THR A 142 4.85 -3.52 0.45
N TRP A 143 4.66 -3.32 1.74
CA TRP A 143 5.69 -3.57 2.72
C TRP A 143 5.54 -4.98 3.28
N GLN A 144 6.67 -5.67 3.45
CA GLN A 144 6.74 -7.02 4.02
C GLN A 144 7.42 -6.97 5.37
N THR A 145 6.91 -7.73 6.34
CA THR A 145 7.59 -7.90 7.63
C THR A 145 8.97 -8.52 7.45
N GLU A 146 9.92 -8.18 8.32
CA GLU A 146 11.30 -8.68 8.24
C GLU A 146 11.40 -10.18 8.53
N GLU A 147 10.50 -10.71 9.35
CA GLU A 147 10.46 -12.13 9.70
C GLU A 147 9.82 -12.97 8.58
N SER A 148 10.65 -13.68 7.81
CA SER A 148 10.20 -14.48 6.66
C SER A 148 10.14 -15.99 6.94
N LEU A 149 10.66 -16.47 8.07
CA LEU A 149 10.72 -17.89 8.40
C LEU A 149 9.50 -18.40 9.17
N ALA A 150 8.80 -17.50 9.88
CA ALA A 150 7.61 -17.83 10.64
C ALA A 150 6.36 -17.43 9.86
N LEU A 151 5.55 -18.40 9.45
CA LEU A 151 4.33 -18.18 8.65
C LEU A 151 3.34 -17.19 9.28
N LEU A 152 3.26 -17.16 10.60
CA LEU A 152 2.36 -16.25 11.33
C LEU A 152 2.87 -14.81 11.37
N ASN A 153 4.18 -14.62 11.25
CA ASN A 153 4.83 -13.32 11.34
C ASN A 153 5.26 -12.77 9.97
N SER A 154 5.13 -13.60 8.92
CA SER A 154 5.47 -13.22 7.55
C SER A 154 4.22 -12.80 6.78
N TYR A 155 3.94 -11.51 6.77
CA TYR A 155 2.79 -10.94 6.08
C TYR A 155 3.12 -9.60 5.45
N THR A 156 2.34 -9.24 4.44
CA THR A 156 2.38 -7.90 3.84
C THR A 156 1.38 -6.98 4.56
N THR A 157 1.74 -5.71 4.71
CA THR A 157 0.86 -4.70 5.29
C THR A 157 1.09 -3.34 4.64
N ASP A 158 0.04 -2.54 4.59
CA ASP A 158 0.14 -1.15 4.16
C ASP A 158 0.32 -0.16 5.34
N ASP A 159 0.20 -0.61 6.58
CA ASP A 159 0.33 0.23 7.78
C ASP A 159 1.67 0.96 7.85
N PHE A 160 2.72 0.35 7.32
CA PHE A 160 4.05 0.95 7.22
C PHE A 160 4.04 2.32 6.53
N PHE A 161 3.22 2.47 5.49
CA PHE A 161 3.14 3.70 4.71
C PHE A 161 2.41 4.82 5.44
N GLY A 162 1.54 4.49 6.39
CA GLY A 162 0.74 5.45 7.13
C GLY A 162 1.39 5.98 8.41
N ARG A 163 2.56 5.47 8.79
CA ARG A 163 3.32 5.92 9.96
C ARG A 163 4.20 7.10 9.57
N VAL A 164 3.63 8.29 9.53
CA VAL A 164 4.27 9.49 9.01
C VAL A 164 4.61 10.52 10.10
N SER A 165 4.09 10.35 11.31
CA SER A 165 4.30 11.28 12.43
C SER A 165 4.66 10.52 13.71
N GLY A 166 5.40 11.17 14.61
CA GLY A 166 5.80 10.54 15.88
C GLY A 166 6.86 9.45 15.73
N SER A 167 7.00 8.65 16.79
CA SER A 167 7.94 7.52 16.89
C SER A 167 7.26 6.24 17.39
N ASP A 168 5.94 6.23 17.46
CA ASP A 168 5.15 5.06 17.84
C ASP A 168 4.76 4.20 16.62
N ASN A 169 4.01 3.14 16.87
CA ASN A 169 3.53 2.25 15.82
C ASN A 169 2.10 2.57 15.36
N THR A 170 1.57 3.73 15.75
CA THR A 170 0.22 4.16 15.36
C THR A 170 0.23 4.62 13.90
N VAL A 171 -0.84 4.29 13.19
CA VAL A 171 -1.03 4.73 11.81
C VAL A 171 -1.71 6.10 11.82
N ASP A 172 -1.06 7.10 11.23
CA ASP A 172 -1.53 8.50 11.23
C ASP A 172 -2.49 8.80 10.08
N LEU A 173 -2.49 7.96 9.03
CA LEU A 173 -3.30 8.12 7.83
C LEU A 173 -4.26 6.93 7.69
N ALA A 174 -5.50 7.19 7.31
CA ALA A 174 -6.43 6.12 6.95
C ALA A 174 -6.03 5.52 5.59
N LEU A 175 -5.71 4.24 5.57
CA LEU A 175 -5.17 3.55 4.40
C LEU A 175 -6.17 2.57 3.80
N GLY A 176 -6.14 2.45 2.49
CA GLY A 176 -6.86 1.41 1.77
C GLY A 176 -6.13 0.99 0.50
N ARG A 177 -6.42 -0.21 0.01
CA ARG A 177 -5.86 -0.71 -1.25
C ARG A 177 -6.93 -1.31 -2.15
N ILE A 178 -6.84 -0.99 -3.45
CA ILE A 178 -7.56 -1.70 -4.51
C ILE A 178 -6.54 -2.53 -5.28
N THR A 179 -6.66 -3.84 -5.19
CA THR A 179 -5.69 -4.80 -5.74
C THR A 179 -5.96 -5.14 -7.21
N CYS A 180 -6.29 -4.15 -8.04
CA CYS A 180 -6.51 -4.37 -9.46
C CYS A 180 -5.20 -4.73 -10.18
N ALA A 181 -5.31 -5.63 -11.16
CA ALA A 181 -4.22 -6.13 -11.96
C ALA A 181 -4.26 -5.66 -13.42
N ASN A 182 -5.35 -5.04 -13.84
CA ASN A 182 -5.53 -4.49 -15.19
C ASN A 182 -6.53 -3.31 -15.19
N PRO A 183 -6.55 -2.49 -16.26
CA PRO A 183 -7.46 -1.33 -16.33
C PRO A 183 -8.94 -1.69 -16.26
N GLY A 184 -9.34 -2.87 -16.74
CA GLY A 184 -10.73 -3.33 -16.66
C GLY A 184 -11.19 -3.52 -15.22
N GLU A 185 -10.39 -4.20 -14.41
CA GLU A 185 -10.64 -4.36 -12.98
C GLU A 185 -10.63 -3.01 -12.24
N ALA A 186 -9.69 -2.14 -12.59
CA ALA A 186 -9.61 -0.80 -12.00
C ALA A 186 -10.90 -0.01 -12.22
N ASN A 187 -11.40 0.04 -13.46
CA ASN A 187 -12.65 0.71 -13.80
C ASN A 187 -13.86 0.06 -13.13
N LEU A 188 -13.91 -1.27 -13.08
CA LEU A 188 -14.98 -1.99 -12.41
C LEU A 188 -15.05 -1.64 -10.91
N MET A 189 -13.91 -1.55 -10.23
CA MET A 189 -13.87 -1.18 -8.82
C MET A 189 -14.27 0.28 -8.58
N VAL A 190 -13.86 1.21 -9.45
CA VAL A 190 -14.28 2.61 -9.36
C VAL A 190 -15.80 2.72 -9.57
N ASN A 191 -16.34 2.07 -10.61
CA ASN A 191 -17.78 2.07 -10.86
C ASN A 191 -18.56 1.47 -9.69
N LYS A 192 -18.08 0.36 -9.12
CA LYS A 192 -18.71 -0.25 -7.95
C LYS A 192 -18.77 0.70 -6.74
N ILE A 193 -17.71 1.49 -6.51
CA ILE A 193 -17.70 2.49 -5.43
C ILE A 193 -18.73 3.58 -5.71
N ILE A 194 -18.75 4.11 -6.94
CA ILE A 194 -19.66 5.17 -7.36
C ILE A 194 -21.12 4.68 -7.26
N ASP A 195 -21.39 3.52 -7.81
CA ASP A 195 -22.75 2.92 -7.82
C ASP A 195 -23.24 2.67 -6.39
N TYR A 196 -22.36 2.15 -5.51
CA TYR A 196 -22.71 1.90 -4.11
C TYR A 196 -23.11 3.20 -3.38
N GLU A 197 -22.36 4.28 -3.61
CA GLU A 197 -22.60 5.55 -2.93
C GLU A 197 -23.77 6.33 -3.50
N LEU A 198 -23.96 6.30 -4.83
CA LEU A 198 -25.05 6.98 -5.52
C LEU A 198 -26.34 6.17 -5.56
N ASN A 199 -26.24 4.84 -5.37
CA ASN A 199 -27.41 3.98 -5.46
C ASN A 199 -28.38 4.29 -4.33
N GLN A 200 -29.60 4.67 -4.72
CA GLN A 200 -30.70 4.96 -3.80
C GLN A 200 -31.48 3.71 -3.39
N GLU A 201 -31.18 2.55 -3.96
CA GLU A 201 -31.76 1.28 -3.50
C GLU A 201 -31.24 0.96 -2.09
N ARG A 202 -32.04 1.33 -1.12
CA ARG A 202 -31.79 1.08 0.30
C ARG A 202 -32.51 -0.21 0.71
N GLY A 203 -31.94 -1.33 0.27
CA GLY A 203 -32.44 -2.64 0.73
C GLY A 203 -31.93 -3.01 2.11
N ASP A 204 -32.61 -3.99 2.72
CA ASP A 204 -32.24 -4.53 4.05
C ASP A 204 -30.83 -5.07 4.11
N TRP A 205 -30.23 -5.41 2.98
CA TRP A 205 -28.84 -5.85 2.86
C TRP A 205 -27.81 -4.85 3.40
N ARG A 206 -28.12 -3.55 3.40
CA ARG A 206 -27.24 -2.51 3.96
C ARG A 206 -27.16 -2.55 5.48
N ASN A 207 -28.16 -3.13 6.12
CA ASN A 207 -28.20 -3.31 7.57
C ASN A 207 -27.91 -4.76 7.98
N LEU A 208 -27.53 -5.63 7.02
CA LEU A 208 -27.22 -7.04 7.29
C LEU A 208 -25.71 -7.21 7.46
N ILE A 209 -25.32 -7.70 8.61
CA ILE A 209 -23.93 -8.07 8.92
C ILE A 209 -23.86 -9.59 8.99
N THR A 210 -22.95 -10.17 8.21
CA THR A 210 -22.68 -11.61 8.30
C THR A 210 -21.45 -11.84 9.18
N LEU A 211 -21.63 -12.59 10.25
CA LEU A 211 -20.56 -13.05 11.14
C LEU A 211 -20.19 -14.48 10.75
N VAL A 212 -18.92 -14.69 10.47
CA VAL A 212 -18.36 -16.00 10.13
C VAL A 212 -17.36 -16.37 11.21
N SER A 213 -17.52 -17.56 11.81
CA SER A 213 -16.60 -18.06 12.85
C SER A 213 -16.31 -19.53 12.62
N ASP A 214 -15.09 -19.91 12.90
CA ASP A 214 -14.65 -21.29 12.90
C ASP A 214 -15.26 -22.05 14.08
N ASP A 215 -15.14 -23.38 14.07
CA ASP A 215 -15.53 -24.21 15.20
C ASP A 215 -14.49 -24.12 16.34
N GLY A 216 -14.77 -24.79 17.42
CA GLY A 216 -13.86 -24.87 18.57
C GLY A 216 -12.89 -26.05 18.50
N ILE A 217 -12.61 -26.58 17.30
CA ILE A 217 -11.73 -27.72 17.10
C ILE A 217 -10.50 -27.31 16.31
N GLY A 218 -9.39 -27.10 16.99
CA GLY A 218 -8.11 -26.75 16.38
C GLY A 218 -7.41 -27.97 15.75
N LYS A 219 -6.20 -27.72 15.24
CA LYS A 219 -5.36 -28.75 14.64
C LYS A 219 -5.23 -29.98 15.57
N GLN A 220 -5.27 -31.18 14.97
CA GLN A 220 -5.18 -32.46 15.67
C GLN A 220 -6.36 -32.77 16.64
N GLY A 221 -7.53 -32.13 16.44
CA GLY A 221 -8.69 -32.35 17.26
C GLY A 221 -8.64 -31.75 18.66
N ARG A 222 -7.73 -30.79 18.90
CA ARG A 222 -7.65 -30.08 20.17
C ARG A 222 -8.87 -29.18 20.32
N TYR A 223 -9.62 -29.35 21.43
CA TYR A 223 -10.75 -28.48 21.72
C TYR A 223 -10.27 -27.08 22.17
N GLU A 224 -10.71 -26.05 21.50
CA GLU A 224 -10.39 -24.65 21.76
C GLU A 224 -11.57 -23.87 22.38
N GLY A 225 -12.65 -24.54 22.63
CA GLY A 225 -13.85 -23.97 23.25
C GLY A 225 -14.60 -23.03 22.29
N ASP A 226 -15.05 -21.92 22.79
CA ASP A 226 -15.79 -20.88 22.06
C ASP A 226 -14.92 -19.70 21.63
N LEU A 227 -13.60 -19.95 21.47
CA LEU A 227 -12.59 -18.92 21.14
C LEU A 227 -12.95 -18.07 19.92
N HIS A 228 -13.61 -18.67 18.91
CA HIS A 228 -13.98 -17.99 17.67
C HIS A 228 -15.42 -17.45 17.70
N THR A 229 -16.33 -18.15 18.34
CA THR A 229 -17.77 -17.78 18.37
C THR A 229 -18.08 -16.72 19.43
N ALA A 230 -17.47 -16.80 20.62
CA ALA A 230 -17.73 -15.85 21.70
C ALA A 230 -17.35 -14.40 21.36
N PRO A 231 -16.21 -14.09 20.70
CA PRO A 231 -15.92 -12.75 20.23
C PRO A 231 -16.94 -12.24 19.20
N SER A 232 -17.41 -13.09 18.29
CA SER A 232 -18.43 -12.73 17.30
C SER A 232 -19.77 -12.39 17.96
N GLU A 233 -20.19 -13.18 18.96
CA GLU A 233 -21.38 -12.90 19.75
C GLU A 233 -21.24 -11.61 20.56
N ASN A 234 -20.08 -11.37 21.14
CA ASN A 234 -19.80 -10.14 21.87
C ASN A 234 -19.85 -8.91 20.97
N LEU A 235 -19.26 -8.96 19.77
CA LEU A 235 -19.39 -7.90 18.77
C LEU A 235 -20.84 -7.55 18.50
N MET A 236 -21.66 -8.56 18.21
CA MET A 236 -23.08 -8.37 17.92
C MET A 236 -23.85 -7.77 19.09
N ASN A 237 -23.63 -8.27 20.28
CA ASN A 237 -24.47 -7.95 21.46
C ASN A 237 -24.06 -6.63 22.13
N VAL A 238 -22.78 -6.25 22.06
CA VAL A 238 -22.22 -5.14 22.83
C VAL A 238 -21.89 -3.93 21.97
N TYR A 239 -21.33 -4.15 20.77
CA TYR A 239 -20.75 -3.07 19.98
C TYR A 239 -21.62 -2.61 18.82
N PHE A 240 -22.43 -3.48 18.22
CA PHE A 240 -23.29 -3.07 17.11
C PHE A 240 -24.61 -2.47 17.59
N PRO A 241 -25.08 -1.40 16.91
CA PRO A 241 -26.42 -0.87 17.13
C PRO A 241 -27.49 -1.94 16.85
N LYS A 242 -28.56 -1.94 17.65
CA LYS A 242 -29.70 -2.88 17.49
C LYS A 242 -30.47 -2.74 16.17
N SER A 243 -30.17 -1.71 15.37
CA SER A 243 -30.72 -1.52 14.04
C SER A 243 -30.15 -2.45 12.97
N PHE A 244 -29.04 -3.14 13.26
CA PHE A 244 -28.46 -4.10 12.35
C PHE A 244 -29.08 -5.48 12.50
N ASN A 245 -29.27 -6.15 11.38
CA ASN A 245 -29.61 -7.56 11.30
C ASN A 245 -28.33 -8.39 11.16
N PHE A 246 -28.37 -9.60 11.71
CA PHE A 246 -27.20 -10.48 11.70
C PHE A 246 -27.51 -11.81 11.01
N ASN A 247 -26.61 -12.20 10.13
CA ASN A 247 -26.53 -13.55 9.59
C ASN A 247 -25.30 -14.24 10.21
N LYS A 248 -25.48 -15.41 10.80
CA LYS A 248 -24.42 -16.14 11.49
C LYS A 248 -24.09 -17.41 10.72
N ILE A 249 -22.83 -17.56 10.35
CA ILE A 249 -22.28 -18.73 9.71
C ILE A 249 -21.15 -19.23 10.60
N TYR A 250 -21.50 -20.09 11.54
CA TYR A 250 -20.55 -20.68 12.49
C TYR A 250 -20.33 -22.15 12.12
N SER A 251 -19.07 -22.53 11.89
CA SER A 251 -18.73 -23.92 11.53
C SER A 251 -19.19 -24.93 12.56
N ALA A 252 -19.27 -24.54 13.85
CA ALA A 252 -19.79 -25.35 14.91
C ALA A 252 -21.30 -25.76 14.77
N ALA A 253 -22.03 -25.12 13.85
CA ALA A 253 -23.45 -25.40 13.59
C ALA A 253 -23.64 -26.38 12.41
N TYR A 254 -22.61 -26.81 11.76
CA TYR A 254 -22.56 -27.68 10.58
C TYR A 254 -21.66 -28.88 10.84
#